data_83c351104ef358d337879a7871c570fd
#
_entry.id   83c351104ef358d337879a7871c570fd
#
_cell.length_a   1.000
_cell.length_b   1.000
_cell.length_c   1.000
_cell.angle_alpha   90.00
_cell.angle_beta   90.00
_cell.angle_gamma   90.00
#
_symmetry.space_group_name_H-M   'P 1'
#
loop_
_entity.id
_entity.type
_entity.pdbx_description
1 polymer ?
#
loop_
_entity_poly.entity_id
_entity_poly.type
_entity_poly.pdbx_seq_one_letter_code
_entity_poly.pdbx_strand_id
1 'polypeptide(L)'
;HRVMETLKTEFNRFEIYSIDEAFLDFSAFTSIDRAMFVRNKIKQWTGIPVSIGIAPTKTLAKIANHIAKNYTKKGVFILNNKTNIKRALSVFPVEDLWGIGKRSAYKLKQLGINTALDFKNAETTWVKNNLSINGTHIQRELKGEQYYELKTHQSRKKSISTTRSFAKE
;
A
#
# COMPACT_ATOMS: atom_id res chain seq x y z
N HIS A 1 17.20 3.79 -6.73
CA HIS A 1 17.46 5.20 -7.07
C HIS A 1 16.95 5.55 -8.47
N ARG A 2 17.38 4.85 -9.56
CA ARG A 2 16.97 5.16 -10.96
C ARG A 2 15.45 5.17 -11.19
N VAL A 3 14.70 4.23 -10.58
CA VAL A 3 13.23 4.22 -10.65
C VAL A 3 12.64 5.50 -10.08
N MET A 4 13.12 5.95 -8.91
CA MET A 4 12.62 7.18 -8.27
C MET A 4 12.96 8.44 -9.10
N GLU A 5 14.12 8.48 -9.76
CA GLU A 5 14.45 9.58 -10.70
C GLU A 5 13.50 9.56 -11.91
N THR A 6 13.19 8.39 -12.47
CA THR A 6 12.18 8.29 -13.54
C THR A 6 10.81 8.78 -13.08
N LEU A 7 10.38 8.45 -11.84
CA LEU A 7 9.12 8.92 -11.32
C LEU A 7 9.07 10.45 -11.16
N LYS A 8 10.17 11.10 -10.80
CA LYS A 8 10.28 12.56 -10.72
C LYS A 8 9.99 13.27 -12.05
N THR A 9 10.29 12.63 -13.18
CA THR A 9 9.98 13.22 -14.49
C THR A 9 8.51 13.14 -14.86
N GLU A 10 7.73 12.26 -14.22
CA GLU A 10 6.33 11.97 -14.53
C GLU A 10 5.34 12.56 -13.52
N PHE A 11 5.79 12.80 -12.29
CA PHE A 11 4.92 13.21 -11.19
C PHE A 11 5.53 14.35 -10.38
N ASN A 12 4.77 15.43 -10.24
CA ASN A 12 5.16 16.56 -9.38
C ASN A 12 4.96 16.25 -7.89
N ARG A 13 4.01 15.35 -7.57
CA ARG A 13 3.67 14.98 -6.20
C ARG A 13 3.77 13.46 -6.04
N PHE A 14 4.78 13.03 -5.31
CA PHE A 14 4.96 11.64 -4.93
C PHE A 14 5.71 11.53 -3.60
N GLU A 15 5.56 10.41 -2.94
CA GLU A 15 6.23 10.04 -1.68
C GLU A 15 7.08 8.81 -1.90
N ILE A 16 8.38 8.90 -1.62
CA ILE A 16 9.25 7.72 -1.53
C ILE A 16 8.97 7.08 -0.17
N TYR A 17 8.25 5.96 -0.19
CA TYR A 17 7.87 5.23 1.02
C TYR A 17 9.00 4.31 1.52
N SER A 18 9.63 3.58 0.61
CA SER A 18 10.78 2.71 0.90
C SER A 18 11.78 2.72 -0.26
N ILE A 19 12.80 1.88 -0.21
CA ILE A 19 13.81 1.75 -1.27
C ILE A 19 13.20 1.28 -2.60
N ASP A 20 12.10 0.54 -2.54
CA ASP A 20 11.43 -0.14 -3.66
C ASP A 20 9.96 0.26 -3.85
N GLU A 21 9.43 1.17 -3.03
CA GLU A 21 8.03 1.59 -3.07
C GLU A 21 7.86 3.11 -3.03
N ALA A 22 6.93 3.61 -3.83
CA ALA A 22 6.50 5.00 -3.82
C ALA A 22 4.98 5.12 -3.94
N PHE A 23 4.41 6.14 -3.32
CA PHE A 23 3.03 6.58 -3.56
C PHE A 23 3.04 7.78 -4.50
N LEU A 24 2.16 7.77 -5.48
CA LEU A 24 2.08 8.78 -6.53
C LEU A 24 0.69 9.44 -6.50
N ASP A 25 0.64 10.75 -6.73
CA ASP A 25 -0.63 11.41 -6.98
C ASP A 25 -1.07 11.15 -8.43
N PHE A 26 -2.07 10.28 -8.57
CA PHE A 26 -2.62 9.85 -9.85
C PHE A 26 -3.97 10.54 -10.14
N SER A 27 -4.40 11.53 -9.35
CA SER A 27 -5.72 12.16 -9.42
C SER A 27 -6.04 12.76 -10.79
N ALA A 28 -5.04 13.32 -11.47
CA ALA A 28 -5.20 13.92 -12.79
C ALA A 28 -5.34 12.88 -13.94
N PHE A 29 -4.99 11.61 -13.72
CA PHE A 29 -4.84 10.62 -14.80
C PHE A 29 -5.22 9.21 -14.33
N THR A 30 -6.43 9.00 -13.86
CA THR A 30 -6.89 7.71 -13.32
C THR A 30 -7.16 6.64 -14.39
N SER A 31 -6.34 6.56 -15.43
CA SER A 31 -6.51 5.56 -16.50
C SER A 31 -5.47 4.44 -16.40
N ILE A 32 -5.88 3.25 -16.84
CA ILE A 32 -4.98 2.09 -16.94
C ILE A 32 -3.87 2.36 -17.97
N ASP A 33 -4.17 3.10 -19.05
CA ASP A 33 -3.21 3.39 -20.11
C ASP A 33 -2.08 4.29 -19.60
N ARG A 34 -2.38 5.29 -18.79
CA ARG A 34 -1.36 6.13 -18.15
C ARG A 34 -0.48 5.32 -17.20
N ALA A 35 -1.07 4.42 -16.42
CA ALA A 35 -0.31 3.54 -15.54
C ALA A 35 0.59 2.58 -16.33
N MET A 36 0.10 2.02 -17.42
CA MET A 36 0.88 1.18 -18.33
C MET A 36 2.03 1.96 -18.99
N PHE A 37 1.77 3.19 -19.41
CA PHE A 37 2.82 4.07 -19.95
C PHE A 37 3.94 4.29 -18.93
N VAL A 38 3.60 4.69 -17.69
CA VAL A 38 4.59 4.90 -16.62
C VAL A 38 5.38 3.64 -16.33
N ARG A 39 4.68 2.50 -16.19
CA ARG A 39 5.30 1.20 -15.96
C ARG A 39 6.30 0.82 -17.07
N ASN A 40 5.91 0.98 -18.32
CA ASN A 40 6.75 0.67 -19.48
C ASN A 40 7.96 1.61 -19.56
N LYS A 41 7.78 2.90 -19.29
CA LYS A 41 8.86 3.89 -19.24
C LYS A 41 9.89 3.52 -18.16
N ILE A 42 9.44 3.17 -16.95
CA ILE A 42 10.34 2.71 -15.89
C ILE A 42 11.13 1.49 -16.35
N LYS A 43 10.46 0.47 -16.90
CA LYS A 43 11.13 -0.73 -17.40
C LYS A 43 12.14 -0.41 -18.51
N GLN A 44 11.77 0.43 -19.45
CA GLN A 44 12.66 0.85 -20.57
C GLN A 44 13.91 1.57 -20.08
N TRP A 45 13.76 2.50 -19.13
CA TRP A 45 14.88 3.35 -18.68
C TRP A 45 15.74 2.71 -17.60
N THR A 46 15.19 1.78 -16.83
CA THR A 46 15.89 1.21 -15.68
C THR A 46 16.17 -0.29 -15.80
N GLY A 47 15.47 -0.99 -16.71
CA GLY A 47 15.45 -2.45 -16.80
C GLY A 47 14.61 -3.12 -15.70
N ILE A 48 14.08 -2.35 -14.73
CA ILE A 48 13.40 -2.89 -13.54
C ILE A 48 11.89 -2.98 -13.80
N PRO A 49 11.28 -4.19 -13.72
CA PRO A 49 9.84 -4.33 -13.80
C PRO A 49 9.20 -3.85 -12.49
N VAL A 50 8.14 -3.05 -12.61
CA VAL A 50 7.35 -2.59 -11.46
C VAL A 50 5.89 -2.98 -11.62
N SER A 51 5.15 -3.02 -10.51
CA SER A 51 3.68 -3.12 -10.52
C SER A 51 3.07 -1.82 -10.02
N ILE A 52 1.85 -1.50 -10.49
CA ILE A 52 1.15 -0.27 -10.14
C ILE A 52 -0.28 -0.61 -9.71
N GLY A 53 -0.62 -0.24 -8.47
CA GLY A 53 -1.97 -0.28 -7.94
C GLY A 53 -2.55 1.11 -7.80
N ILE A 54 -3.75 1.35 -8.33
CA ILE A 54 -4.45 2.63 -8.26
C ILE A 54 -5.70 2.48 -7.40
N ALA A 55 -5.87 3.33 -6.40
CA ALA A 55 -7.04 3.33 -5.53
C ALA A 55 -7.21 4.69 -4.83
N PRO A 56 -8.38 4.98 -4.21
CA PRO A 56 -8.65 6.25 -3.55
C PRO A 56 -7.78 6.53 -2.33
N THR A 57 -7.26 5.52 -1.66
CA THR A 57 -6.45 5.65 -0.44
C THR A 57 -5.17 4.84 -0.52
N LYS A 58 -4.16 5.17 0.30
CA LYS A 58 -2.88 4.46 0.32
C LYS A 58 -3.03 2.98 0.68
N THR A 59 -3.86 2.66 1.66
CA THR A 59 -4.11 1.26 2.06
C THR A 59 -4.77 0.47 0.92
N LEU A 60 -5.77 1.04 0.25
CA LEU A 60 -6.39 0.40 -0.92
C LEU A 60 -5.42 0.32 -2.10
N ALA A 61 -4.54 1.31 -2.30
CA ALA A 61 -3.52 1.29 -3.34
C ALA A 61 -2.49 0.17 -3.12
N LYS A 62 -2.11 -0.11 -1.87
CA LYS A 62 -1.25 -1.26 -1.52
C LYS A 62 -1.93 -2.59 -1.85
N ILE A 63 -3.23 -2.73 -1.56
CA ILE A 63 -4.01 -3.92 -1.95
C ILE A 63 -4.07 -4.04 -3.49
N ALA A 64 -4.37 -2.93 -4.19
CA ALA A 64 -4.39 -2.92 -5.64
C ALA A 64 -3.02 -3.29 -6.24
N ASN A 65 -1.92 -2.83 -5.65
CA ASN A 65 -0.57 -3.18 -6.08
C ASN A 65 -0.25 -4.66 -5.84
N HIS A 66 -0.66 -5.21 -4.69
CA HIS A 66 -0.55 -6.66 -4.42
C HIS A 66 -1.28 -7.49 -5.50
N ILE A 67 -2.51 -7.09 -5.85
CA ILE A 67 -3.28 -7.73 -6.92
C ILE A 67 -2.57 -7.57 -8.27
N ALA A 68 -2.08 -6.36 -8.59
CA ALA A 68 -1.35 -6.09 -9.82
C ALA A 68 -0.13 -6.98 -9.98
N LYS A 69 0.63 -7.17 -8.90
CA LYS A 69 1.86 -7.96 -8.87
C LYS A 69 1.60 -9.46 -9.02
N ASN A 70 0.60 -9.99 -8.31
CA ASN A 70 0.45 -11.43 -8.13
C ASN A 70 -0.62 -12.06 -9.04
N TYR A 71 -1.61 -11.28 -9.50
CA TYR A 71 -2.79 -11.82 -10.18
C TYR A 71 -3.05 -11.19 -11.55
N THR A 72 -2.22 -10.23 -12.02
CA THR A 72 -2.40 -9.66 -13.36
C THR A 72 -1.16 -9.82 -14.23
N LYS A 73 -1.37 -10.21 -15.48
CA LYS A 73 -0.27 -10.26 -16.49
C LYS A 73 0.24 -8.87 -16.85
N LYS A 74 -0.62 -7.85 -16.75
CA LYS A 74 -0.30 -6.45 -17.09
C LYS A 74 0.51 -5.74 -16.01
N GLY A 75 0.53 -6.25 -14.76
CA GLY A 75 1.19 -5.60 -13.63
C GLY A 75 0.59 -4.25 -13.24
N VAL A 76 -0.67 -3.99 -13.63
CA VAL A 76 -1.43 -2.79 -13.28
C VAL A 76 -2.82 -3.21 -12.84
N PHE A 77 -3.35 -2.61 -11.77
CA PHE A 77 -4.69 -2.87 -11.27
C PHE A 77 -5.33 -1.61 -10.67
N ILE A 78 -6.63 -1.43 -10.91
CA ILE A 78 -7.40 -0.26 -10.42
C ILE A 78 -8.53 -0.73 -9.51
N LEU A 79 -8.55 -0.18 -8.29
CA LEU A 79 -9.63 -0.32 -7.32
C LEU A 79 -10.33 1.03 -7.14
N ASN A 80 -11.29 1.38 -7.99
CA ASN A 80 -11.96 2.68 -8.00
C ASN A 80 -13.46 2.64 -7.79
N ASN A 81 -14.08 1.45 -7.76
CA ASN A 81 -15.51 1.31 -7.51
C ASN A 81 -15.81 0.41 -6.31
N LYS A 82 -16.94 0.67 -5.63
CA LYS A 82 -17.34 0.01 -4.39
C LYS A 82 -17.44 -1.52 -4.52
N THR A 83 -17.93 -2.01 -5.67
CA THR A 83 -18.09 -3.45 -5.92
C THR A 83 -16.75 -4.16 -6.00
N ASN A 84 -15.80 -3.62 -6.78
CA ASN A 84 -14.46 -4.20 -6.93
C ASN A 84 -13.68 -4.10 -5.63
N ILE A 85 -13.79 -2.98 -4.90
CA ILE A 85 -13.18 -2.83 -3.57
C ILE A 85 -13.73 -3.90 -2.63
N LYS A 86 -15.06 -4.06 -2.51
CA LYS A 86 -15.67 -5.08 -1.66
C LYS A 86 -15.19 -6.48 -2.02
N ARG A 87 -15.17 -6.83 -3.32
CA ARG A 87 -14.69 -8.13 -3.80
C ARG A 87 -13.20 -8.36 -3.48
N ALA A 88 -12.35 -7.37 -3.69
CA ALA A 88 -10.93 -7.48 -3.35
C ALA A 88 -10.73 -7.68 -1.83
N LEU A 89 -11.42 -6.89 -1.01
CA LEU A 89 -11.33 -6.99 0.44
C LEU A 89 -11.84 -8.32 1.01
N SER A 90 -12.85 -8.95 0.36
CA SER A 90 -13.42 -10.22 0.85
C SER A 90 -12.49 -11.42 0.71
N VAL A 91 -11.47 -11.33 -0.13
CA VAL A 91 -10.48 -12.39 -0.34
C VAL A 91 -9.07 -12.01 0.14
N PHE A 92 -8.84 -10.76 0.49
CA PHE A 92 -7.53 -10.27 0.91
C PHE A 92 -7.29 -10.62 2.39
N PRO A 93 -6.24 -11.40 2.73
CA PRO A 93 -5.97 -11.80 4.10
C PRO A 93 -5.67 -10.60 5.00
N VAL A 94 -6.19 -10.63 6.23
CA VAL A 94 -6.00 -9.53 7.18
C VAL A 94 -4.54 -9.35 7.61
N GLU A 95 -3.75 -10.42 7.64
CA GLU A 95 -2.33 -10.38 7.95
C GLU A 95 -1.47 -9.68 6.90
N ASP A 96 -1.95 -9.62 5.64
CA ASP A 96 -1.25 -8.96 4.55
C ASP A 96 -1.62 -7.47 4.44
N LEU A 97 -2.54 -6.99 5.28
CA LEU A 97 -2.87 -5.57 5.33
C LEU A 97 -1.69 -4.73 5.78
N TRP A 98 -1.41 -3.70 4.99
CA TRP A 98 -0.41 -2.70 5.35
C TRP A 98 -0.67 -2.11 6.73
N GLY A 99 0.33 -2.23 7.62
CA GLY A 99 0.24 -1.77 9.01
C GLY A 99 -0.34 -2.78 10.01
N ILE A 100 -0.77 -3.96 9.58
CA ILE A 100 -1.13 -5.07 10.46
C ILE A 100 0.08 -6.00 10.60
N GLY A 101 0.73 -5.96 11.77
CA GLY A 101 1.84 -6.85 12.08
C GLY A 101 1.37 -8.24 12.57
N LYS A 102 2.26 -9.22 12.62
CA LYS A 102 1.97 -10.62 13.02
C LYS A 102 1.16 -10.74 14.31
N ARG A 103 1.51 -9.95 15.35
CA ARG A 103 0.81 -9.98 16.66
C ARG A 103 -0.64 -9.47 16.55
N SER A 104 -0.86 -8.40 15.75
CA SER A 104 -2.20 -7.85 15.52
C SER A 104 -3.03 -8.81 14.66
N ALA A 105 -2.44 -9.40 13.62
CA ALA A 105 -3.09 -10.39 12.77
C ALA A 105 -3.55 -11.60 13.58
N TYR A 106 -2.70 -12.11 14.49
CA TYR A 106 -3.07 -13.22 15.37
C TYR A 106 -4.31 -12.89 16.22
N LYS A 107 -4.32 -11.70 16.87
CA LYS A 107 -5.49 -11.26 17.68
C LYS A 107 -6.77 -11.16 16.85
N LEU A 108 -6.67 -10.61 15.62
CA LEU A 108 -7.81 -10.47 14.72
C LEU A 108 -8.38 -11.84 14.34
N LYS A 109 -7.52 -12.79 13.98
CA LYS A 109 -7.93 -14.15 13.60
C LYS A 109 -8.62 -14.90 14.74
N GLN A 110 -8.20 -14.72 16.00
CA GLN A 110 -8.86 -15.29 17.17
C GLN A 110 -10.32 -14.82 17.33
N LEU A 111 -10.67 -13.68 16.74
CA LEU A 111 -12.02 -13.12 16.73
C LEU A 111 -12.79 -13.40 15.43
N GLY A 112 -12.26 -14.28 14.58
CA GLY A 112 -12.88 -14.59 13.29
C GLY A 112 -12.70 -13.50 12.22
N ILE A 113 -11.86 -12.48 12.46
CA ILE A 113 -11.54 -11.43 11.50
C ILE A 113 -10.38 -11.92 10.63
N ASN A 114 -10.70 -12.55 9.50
CA ASN A 114 -9.72 -13.21 8.63
C ASN A 114 -9.40 -12.42 7.37
N THR A 115 -10.30 -11.56 6.94
CA THR A 115 -10.16 -10.79 5.69
C THR A 115 -10.09 -9.29 5.96
N ALA A 116 -9.60 -8.55 4.96
CA ALA A 116 -9.65 -7.09 4.97
C ALA A 116 -11.08 -6.55 5.04
N LEU A 117 -12.07 -7.29 4.50
CA LEU A 117 -13.48 -6.93 4.59
C LEU A 117 -14.01 -7.08 6.01
N ASP A 118 -13.66 -8.20 6.69
CA ASP A 118 -14.05 -8.40 8.08
C ASP A 118 -13.46 -7.28 8.95
N PHE A 119 -12.19 -6.95 8.74
CA PHE A 119 -11.53 -5.87 9.47
C PHE A 119 -12.15 -4.50 9.20
N LYS A 120 -12.48 -4.20 7.94
CA LYS A 120 -13.20 -2.97 7.56
C LYS A 120 -14.51 -2.83 8.33
N ASN A 121 -15.24 -3.94 8.53
CA ASN A 121 -16.56 -3.98 9.16
C ASN A 121 -16.50 -4.19 10.69
N ALA A 122 -15.32 -4.46 11.25
CA ALA A 122 -15.14 -4.64 12.69
C ALA A 122 -15.56 -3.37 13.46
N GLU A 123 -15.99 -3.57 14.71
CA GLU A 123 -16.41 -2.47 15.58
C GLU A 123 -15.22 -1.54 15.87
N THR A 124 -15.38 -0.25 15.56
CA THR A 124 -14.28 0.74 15.60
C THR A 124 -13.74 0.96 17.00
N THR A 125 -14.59 0.88 18.04
CA THR A 125 -14.18 1.01 19.45
C THR A 125 -13.27 -0.15 19.84
N TRP A 126 -13.63 -1.36 19.43
CA TRP A 126 -12.78 -2.52 19.65
C TRP A 126 -11.42 -2.39 18.94
N VAL A 127 -11.44 -1.97 17.67
CA VAL A 127 -10.21 -1.75 16.86
C VAL A 127 -9.29 -0.74 17.56
N LYS A 128 -9.84 0.39 18.04
CA LYS A 128 -9.09 1.43 18.73
C LYS A 128 -8.44 0.89 20.02
N ASN A 129 -9.18 0.13 20.81
CA ASN A 129 -8.70 -0.37 22.10
C ASN A 129 -7.66 -1.49 21.98
N ASN A 130 -7.71 -2.28 20.91
CA ASN A 130 -6.86 -3.46 20.75
C ASN A 130 -5.71 -3.31 19.75
N LEU A 131 -5.86 -2.45 18.74
CA LEU A 131 -4.87 -2.26 17.68
C LEU A 131 -4.29 -0.84 17.63
N SER A 132 -4.54 -0.04 18.66
CA SER A 132 -4.16 1.37 18.74
C SER A 132 -4.84 2.26 17.68
N ILE A 133 -4.49 3.54 17.68
CA ILE A 133 -5.00 4.52 16.73
C ILE A 133 -4.65 4.15 15.27
N ASN A 134 -3.53 3.47 15.01
CA ASN A 134 -3.16 3.06 13.66
C ASN A 134 -4.17 2.07 13.05
N GLY A 135 -4.75 1.17 13.86
CA GLY A 135 -5.79 0.27 13.40
C GLY A 135 -7.02 1.03 12.89
N THR A 136 -7.45 2.08 13.59
CA THR A 136 -8.59 2.90 13.16
C THR A 136 -8.29 3.68 11.89
N HIS A 137 -7.06 4.14 11.70
CA HIS A 137 -6.64 4.82 10.47
C HIS A 137 -6.70 3.88 9.26
N ILE A 138 -6.20 2.65 9.41
CA ILE A 138 -6.28 1.62 8.36
C ILE A 138 -7.75 1.30 8.05
N GLN A 139 -8.60 1.17 9.07
CA GLN A 139 -10.02 0.91 8.89
C GLN A 139 -10.73 2.02 8.09
N ARG A 140 -10.42 3.30 8.37
CA ARG A 140 -10.95 4.45 7.61
C ARG A 140 -10.48 4.41 6.16
N GLU A 141 -9.21 4.14 5.93
CA GLU A 141 -8.64 4.00 4.58
C GLU A 141 -9.34 2.89 3.77
N LEU A 142 -9.66 1.74 4.39
CA LEU A 142 -10.41 0.66 3.76
C LEU A 142 -11.86 1.05 3.45
N LYS A 143 -12.43 2.03 4.17
CA LYS A 143 -13.75 2.61 3.88
C LYS A 143 -13.70 3.60 2.71
N GLY A 144 -12.51 3.96 2.24
CA GLY A 144 -12.29 4.93 1.16
C GLY A 144 -12.10 6.36 1.67
N GLU A 145 -11.98 6.55 2.99
CA GLU A 145 -11.70 7.84 3.61
C GLU A 145 -10.20 8.06 3.65
N GLN A 146 -9.68 9.01 2.88
CA GLN A 146 -8.26 9.34 2.87
C GLN A 146 -7.83 9.86 4.24
N TYR A 147 -6.95 9.11 4.90
CA TYR A 147 -6.32 9.50 6.16
C TYR A 147 -4.84 9.84 5.97
N TYR A 148 -4.11 9.01 5.22
CA TYR A 148 -2.70 9.22 4.98
C TYR A 148 -2.48 10.13 3.77
N GLU A 149 -2.07 11.37 4.01
CA GLU A 149 -1.65 12.28 2.95
C GLU A 149 -0.30 11.89 2.35
N LEU A 150 -0.01 12.36 1.13
CA LEU A 150 1.30 12.21 0.50
C LEU A 150 2.33 13.09 1.22
N LYS A 151 3.39 12.47 1.72
CA LYS A 151 4.54 13.17 2.32
C LYS A 151 5.53 13.53 1.21
N THR A 152 5.35 14.70 0.62
CA THR A 152 6.21 15.19 -0.50
C THR A 152 7.60 15.62 -0.05
N HIS A 153 7.79 15.90 1.23
CA HIS A 153 9.08 16.26 1.81
C HIS A 153 9.67 15.07 2.61
N GLN A 154 10.85 14.64 2.24
CA GLN A 154 11.60 13.69 3.07
C GLN A 154 12.09 14.42 4.34
N SER A 155 11.65 13.96 5.50
CA SER A 155 12.24 14.41 6.76
C SER A 155 13.72 13.98 6.82
N ARG A 156 14.59 14.88 7.32
CA ARG A 156 16.01 14.58 7.53
C ARG A 156 16.15 13.32 8.39
N LYS A 157 16.99 12.39 7.98
CA LYS A 157 17.29 11.19 8.78
C LYS A 157 17.83 11.63 10.14
N LYS A 158 17.19 11.18 11.22
CA LYS A 158 17.57 11.54 12.61
C LYS A 158 18.66 10.65 13.17
N SER A 159 18.85 9.44 12.63
CA SER A 159 19.86 8.49 13.08
C SER A 159 20.29 7.56 11.95
N ILE A 160 21.51 7.04 12.04
CA ILE A 160 22.03 5.96 11.22
C ILE A 160 22.51 4.90 12.22
N SER A 161 22.06 3.66 12.07
CA SER A 161 22.50 2.54 12.92
C SER A 161 23.07 1.41 12.05
N THR A 162 24.15 0.80 12.54
CA THR A 162 24.73 -0.41 11.96
C THR A 162 24.66 -1.50 13.03
N THR A 163 24.07 -2.65 12.68
CA THR A 163 24.01 -3.82 13.57
C THR A 163 24.82 -4.96 12.99
N ARG A 164 25.56 -5.68 13.85
CA ARG A 164 26.26 -6.92 13.52
C ARG A 164 25.77 -8.00 14.48
N SER A 165 25.48 -9.18 13.97
CA SER A 165 25.30 -10.38 14.79
C SER A 165 26.64 -11.10 14.93
N PHE A 166 26.96 -11.52 16.14
CA PHE A 166 28.09 -12.38 16.40
C PHE A 166 27.61 -13.82 16.55
N ALA A 167 28.33 -14.79 15.96
CA ALA A 167 28.04 -16.19 16.21
C ALA A 167 28.25 -16.45 17.72
N LYS A 168 27.35 -17.20 18.34
CA LYS A 168 27.63 -17.76 19.66
C LYS A 168 28.69 -18.85 19.46
N GLU A 169 29.80 -18.77 20.23
CA GLU A 169 30.70 -19.87 20.44
C GLU A 169 29.99 -21.06 21.08
#